data_05fc355042e9ff87accf9b0ac9e17a16
#
_entry.id   05fc355042e9ff87accf9b0ac9e17a16
#
_cell.length_a   1.000
_cell.length_b   1.000
_cell.length_c   1.000
_cell.angle_alpha   90.00
_cell.angle_beta   90.00
_cell.angle_gamma   90.00
#
_symmetry.space_group_name_H-M   'P 1'
#
loop_
_entity.id
_entity.type
_entity.pdbx_description
1 polymer ?
#
loop_
_entity_poly.entity_id
_entity_poly.type
_entity_poly.pdbx_seq_one_letter_code
_entity_poly.pdbx_strand_id
1 'polypeptide(L)'
;NTEDIYAGIEWQQGTPEAAKFLQFLTEEMGVTKVRFPETSSFGVKPVSVEGTERLVRAAIEFALTNQLPSVTLVHKGNIMKFTEGGFKLWGYALAEREFGDKTFTWPQYEKIKKEKGEAEAAKALAEASAAGKVIIKDVIADAFLQNTLLIPEEYSVIATLNLNGDYISDQLAAMVGGIGIAPGANIN
;
A
#
# COMPACT_ATOMS: atom_id res chain seq x y z
N ASN A 1 1.79 -2.79 15.67
CA ASN A 1 1.72 -1.79 14.64
C ASN A 1 0.66 -0.75 14.98
N THR A 2 1.03 0.53 14.99
CA THR A 2 0.22 1.61 15.56
C THR A 2 -0.36 2.56 14.51
N GLU A 3 -0.22 2.24 13.23
CA GLU A 3 -0.78 3.01 12.13
C GLU A 3 -1.94 2.30 11.44
N ASP A 4 -2.53 2.96 10.46
CA ASP A 4 -3.75 2.54 9.79
C ASP A 4 -4.92 2.51 10.81
N ILE A 5 -5.99 1.82 10.50
CA ILE A 5 -7.11 1.64 11.46
C ILE A 5 -6.70 0.85 12.71
N TYR A 6 -5.58 0.14 12.68
CA TYR A 6 -4.97 -0.55 13.82
C TYR A 6 -4.48 0.40 14.93
N ALA A 7 -4.46 1.71 14.69
CA ALA A 7 -4.27 2.70 15.73
C ALA A 7 -5.39 2.67 16.78
N GLY A 8 -6.56 2.11 16.46
CA GLY A 8 -7.67 1.92 17.39
C GLY A 8 -8.33 3.24 17.81
N ILE A 9 -8.30 4.26 16.96
CA ILE A 9 -8.90 5.56 17.24
C ILE A 9 -10.35 5.54 16.75
N GLU A 10 -11.25 5.19 17.65
CA GLU A 10 -12.67 5.00 17.31
C GLU A 10 -13.61 5.51 18.40
N TRP A 11 -14.79 5.95 18.00
CA TRP A 11 -15.86 6.37 18.89
C TRP A 11 -17.20 5.73 18.47
N GLN A 12 -17.84 5.08 19.42
CA GLN A 12 -19.12 4.42 19.23
C GLN A 12 -20.26 5.47 19.11
N GLN A 13 -21.18 5.22 18.21
CA GLN A 13 -22.40 6.04 18.08
C GLN A 13 -23.14 6.20 19.42
N GLY A 14 -23.77 7.37 19.61
CA GLY A 14 -24.52 7.67 20.84
C GLY A 14 -23.66 8.05 22.05
N THR A 15 -22.32 8.03 21.94
CA THR A 15 -21.44 8.51 23.01
C THR A 15 -21.19 10.02 22.91
N PRO A 16 -20.91 10.71 24.05
CA PRO A 16 -20.57 12.14 24.04
C PRO A 16 -19.32 12.44 23.16
N GLU A 17 -18.36 11.52 23.11
CA GLU A 17 -17.15 11.63 22.32
C GLU A 17 -17.46 11.60 20.81
N ALA A 18 -18.34 10.69 20.37
CA ALA A 18 -18.77 10.65 18.97
C ALA A 18 -19.51 11.92 18.58
N ALA A 19 -20.37 12.45 19.47
CA ALA A 19 -21.07 13.72 19.25
C ALA A 19 -20.09 14.90 19.14
N LYS A 20 -19.09 14.96 20.02
CA LYS A 20 -18.04 15.99 19.99
C LYS A 20 -17.19 15.91 18.72
N PHE A 21 -16.83 14.70 18.30
CA PHE A 21 -16.09 14.50 17.05
C PHE A 21 -16.92 14.91 15.82
N LEU A 22 -18.20 14.55 15.78
CA LEU A 22 -19.12 14.99 14.73
C LEU A 22 -19.24 16.53 14.69
N GLN A 23 -19.39 17.18 15.85
CA GLN A 23 -19.44 18.63 15.95
C GLN A 23 -18.17 19.26 15.36
N PHE A 24 -16.98 18.78 15.74
CA PHE A 24 -15.71 19.23 15.18
C PHE A 24 -15.66 19.06 13.64
N LEU A 25 -16.06 17.90 13.12
CA LEU A 25 -16.10 17.66 11.68
C LEU A 25 -17.02 18.64 10.94
N THR A 26 -18.20 18.93 11.51
CA THR A 26 -19.20 19.78 10.86
C THR A 26 -18.91 21.27 11.00
N GLU A 27 -18.60 21.72 12.21
CA GLU A 27 -18.45 23.15 12.52
C GLU A 27 -17.06 23.69 12.19
N GLU A 28 -16.00 22.91 12.47
CA GLU A 28 -14.60 23.33 12.25
C GLU A 28 -14.09 22.91 10.86
N MET A 29 -14.40 21.69 10.43
CA MET A 29 -13.88 21.12 9.18
C MET A 29 -14.85 21.23 8.00
N GLY A 30 -16.06 21.72 8.20
CA GLY A 30 -17.08 21.90 7.16
C GLY A 30 -17.54 20.60 6.48
N VAL A 31 -17.45 19.47 7.17
CA VAL A 31 -17.86 18.16 6.62
C VAL A 31 -19.36 18.03 6.66
N THR A 32 -19.98 17.89 5.48
CA THR A 32 -21.44 17.75 5.32
C THR A 32 -21.86 16.37 4.80
N LYS A 33 -20.91 15.44 4.64
CA LYS A 33 -21.14 14.17 3.93
C LYS A 33 -21.55 13.00 4.84
N VAL A 34 -21.64 13.21 6.16
CA VAL A 34 -22.11 12.16 7.08
C VAL A 34 -23.63 12.01 6.92
N ARG A 35 -24.06 10.91 6.34
CA ARG A 35 -25.47 10.69 5.94
C ARG A 35 -26.41 10.55 7.13
N PHE A 36 -25.96 9.87 8.18
CA PHE A 36 -26.74 9.59 9.41
C PHE A 36 -25.92 10.00 10.64
N PRO A 37 -25.78 11.32 10.90
CA PRO A 37 -24.83 11.82 11.88
C PRO A 37 -25.08 11.30 13.31
N GLU A 38 -26.34 11.24 13.74
CA GLU A 38 -26.70 10.85 15.11
C GLU A 38 -26.49 9.36 15.42
N THR A 39 -26.43 8.52 14.39
CA THR A 39 -26.30 7.06 14.52
C THR A 39 -25.00 6.52 13.90
N SER A 40 -24.08 7.42 13.55
CA SER A 40 -22.78 7.01 13.01
C SER A 40 -21.73 6.83 14.11
N SER A 41 -21.00 5.74 14.03
CA SER A 41 -19.69 5.59 14.71
C SER A 41 -18.58 6.18 13.83
N PHE A 42 -17.48 6.60 14.43
CA PHE A 42 -16.39 7.24 13.73
C PHE A 42 -15.07 6.55 14.04
N GLY A 43 -14.20 6.47 13.04
CA GLY A 43 -12.84 6.00 13.16
C GLY A 43 -11.86 6.87 12.39
N VAL A 44 -10.62 6.94 12.86
CA VAL A 44 -9.54 7.69 12.22
C VAL A 44 -8.47 6.73 11.74
N LYS A 45 -8.06 6.93 10.48
CA LYS A 45 -7.03 6.16 9.81
C LYS A 45 -5.76 7.02 9.63
N PRO A 46 -4.81 7.03 10.56
CA PRO A 46 -3.55 7.72 10.38
C PRO A 46 -2.59 6.88 9.53
N VAL A 47 -1.95 7.51 8.55
CA VAL A 47 -0.87 6.93 7.75
C VAL A 47 0.23 7.97 7.63
N SER A 48 1.46 7.63 8.03
CA SER A 48 2.59 8.56 8.04
C SER A 48 3.58 8.30 6.90
N VAL A 49 4.36 9.32 6.59
CA VAL A 49 5.50 9.23 5.66
C VAL A 49 6.54 8.28 6.24
N GLU A 50 6.89 8.46 7.52
CA GLU A 50 7.93 7.69 8.21
C GLU A 50 7.59 6.20 8.29
N GLY A 51 6.36 5.86 8.68
CA GLY A 51 5.90 4.47 8.73
C GLY A 51 5.88 3.82 7.34
N THR A 52 5.45 4.56 6.32
CA THR A 52 5.48 4.10 4.93
C THR A 52 6.91 3.87 4.46
N GLU A 53 7.81 4.82 4.66
CA GLU A 53 9.20 4.71 4.23
C GLU A 53 9.92 3.55 4.92
N ARG A 54 9.69 3.35 6.23
CA ARG A 54 10.23 2.22 6.97
C ARG A 54 9.79 0.88 6.35
N LEU A 55 8.50 0.71 6.06
CA LEU A 55 7.97 -0.52 5.47
C LEU A 55 8.52 -0.75 4.07
N VAL A 56 8.45 0.25 3.20
CA VAL A 56 8.88 0.10 1.80
C VAL A 56 10.39 -0.11 1.70
N ARG A 57 11.19 0.55 2.54
CA ARG A 57 12.64 0.32 2.63
C ARG A 57 12.93 -1.13 2.98
N ALA A 58 12.30 -1.66 4.03
CA ALA A 58 12.46 -3.06 4.44
C ALA A 58 12.06 -4.03 3.32
N ALA A 59 10.99 -3.75 2.59
CA ALA A 59 10.54 -4.58 1.46
C ALA A 59 11.55 -4.56 0.31
N ILE A 60 12.12 -3.40 -0.04
CA ILE A 60 13.14 -3.27 -1.08
C ILE A 60 14.43 -3.98 -0.66
N GLU A 61 14.90 -3.76 0.56
CA GLU A 61 16.10 -4.43 1.10
C GLU A 61 15.93 -5.95 1.12
N PHE A 62 14.75 -6.44 1.50
CA PHE A 62 14.42 -7.87 1.45
C PHE A 62 14.49 -8.41 0.01
N ALA A 63 13.89 -7.69 -0.94
CA ALA A 63 13.93 -8.08 -2.36
C ALA A 63 15.37 -8.12 -2.90
N LEU A 64 16.17 -7.10 -2.60
CA LEU A 64 17.58 -7.04 -3.02
C LEU A 64 18.42 -8.17 -2.41
N THR A 65 18.27 -8.41 -1.11
CA THR A 65 19.03 -9.45 -0.38
C THR A 65 18.72 -10.83 -0.90
N ASN A 66 17.46 -11.11 -1.24
CA ASN A 66 16.99 -12.40 -1.71
C ASN A 66 16.94 -12.51 -3.25
N GLN A 67 17.44 -11.51 -3.98
CA GLN A 67 17.42 -11.46 -5.44
C GLN A 67 16.03 -11.66 -6.05
N LEU A 68 15.01 -11.05 -5.42
CA LEU A 68 13.62 -11.12 -5.87
C LEU A 68 13.35 -10.00 -6.88
N PRO A 69 12.57 -10.28 -7.96
CA PRO A 69 12.45 -9.38 -9.09
C PRO A 69 11.59 -8.14 -8.84
N SER A 70 10.68 -8.16 -7.86
CA SER A 70 9.74 -7.05 -7.70
C SER A 70 9.29 -6.80 -6.26
N VAL A 71 8.92 -5.54 -5.99
CA VAL A 71 8.11 -5.12 -4.83
C VAL A 71 6.83 -4.49 -5.34
N THR A 72 5.69 -4.98 -4.87
CA THR A 72 4.37 -4.46 -5.23
C THR A 72 3.76 -3.70 -4.06
N LEU A 73 3.47 -2.42 -4.26
CA LEU A 73 2.75 -1.58 -3.31
C LEU A 73 1.25 -1.81 -3.50
N VAL A 74 0.59 -2.47 -2.54
CA VAL A 74 -0.85 -2.72 -2.61
C VAL A 74 -1.61 -1.67 -1.80
N HIS A 75 -2.58 -1.02 -2.41
CA HIS A 75 -3.28 0.12 -1.83
C HIS A 75 -4.70 0.31 -2.37
N LYS A 76 -5.52 1.10 -1.68
CA LYS A 76 -6.82 1.59 -2.16
C LYS A 76 -6.82 3.11 -2.38
N GLY A 77 -5.75 3.63 -2.97
CA GLY A 77 -5.50 5.05 -3.15
C GLY A 77 -6.45 5.78 -4.11
N ASN A 78 -7.23 5.06 -4.92
CA ASN A 78 -8.29 5.65 -5.74
C ASN A 78 -9.48 6.14 -4.91
N ILE A 79 -9.70 5.58 -3.72
CA ILE A 79 -10.74 5.96 -2.75
C ILE A 79 -10.14 6.78 -1.61
N MET A 80 -9.11 6.28 -0.95
CA MET A 80 -8.42 6.91 0.17
C MET A 80 -7.16 7.65 -0.31
N LYS A 81 -7.39 8.82 -0.94
CA LYS A 81 -6.38 9.51 -1.75
C LYS A 81 -5.16 9.99 -0.97
N PHE A 82 -5.34 10.40 0.29
CA PHE A 82 -4.28 11.00 1.09
C PHE A 82 -3.63 10.02 2.08
N THR A 83 -4.29 8.94 2.43
CA THR A 83 -3.77 7.87 3.26
C THR A 83 -3.16 6.77 2.40
N GLU A 84 -3.97 5.94 1.79
CA GLU A 84 -3.52 4.85 0.89
C GLU A 84 -2.80 5.38 -0.37
N GLY A 85 -3.29 6.47 -0.94
CA GLY A 85 -2.64 7.14 -2.07
C GLY A 85 -1.32 7.79 -1.66
N GLY A 86 -1.25 8.35 -0.44
CA GLY A 86 -0.01 8.83 0.16
C GLY A 86 1.02 7.71 0.31
N PHE A 87 0.63 6.57 0.89
CA PHE A 87 1.46 5.37 0.98
C PHE A 87 2.13 5.02 -0.36
N LYS A 88 1.35 4.94 -1.43
CA LYS A 88 1.89 4.66 -2.78
C LYS A 88 2.91 5.71 -3.21
N LEU A 89 2.57 6.99 -3.11
CA LEU A 89 3.42 8.09 -3.59
C LEU A 89 4.73 8.18 -2.80
N TRP A 90 4.67 8.07 -1.49
CA TRP A 90 5.84 8.08 -0.62
C TRP A 90 6.72 6.85 -0.83
N GLY A 91 6.10 5.69 -1.07
CA GLY A 91 6.83 4.46 -1.40
C GLY A 91 7.64 4.59 -2.69
N TYR A 92 7.07 5.15 -3.74
CA TYR A 92 7.81 5.44 -4.97
C TYR A 92 8.91 6.48 -4.78
N ALA A 93 8.61 7.57 -4.07
CA ALA A 93 9.60 8.61 -3.77
C ALA A 93 10.80 8.06 -2.99
N LEU A 94 10.57 7.19 -2.01
CA LEU A 94 11.63 6.49 -1.29
C LEU A 94 12.47 5.63 -2.23
N ALA A 95 11.84 4.80 -3.07
CA ALA A 95 12.53 3.91 -3.99
C ALA A 95 13.46 4.68 -4.93
N GLU A 96 12.99 5.80 -5.48
CA GLU A 96 13.80 6.66 -6.36
C GLU A 96 14.92 7.39 -5.62
N ARG A 97 14.66 7.87 -4.41
CA ARG A 97 15.62 8.63 -3.61
C ARG A 97 16.76 7.77 -3.05
N GLU A 98 16.43 6.60 -2.50
CA GLU A 98 17.40 5.78 -1.76
C GLU A 98 17.94 4.58 -2.56
N PHE A 99 17.20 4.12 -3.56
CA PHE A 99 17.51 2.91 -4.32
C PHE A 99 17.47 3.09 -5.84
N GLY A 100 17.56 4.33 -6.34
CA GLY A 100 17.39 4.63 -7.76
C GLY A 100 18.39 3.93 -8.71
N ASP A 101 19.57 3.56 -8.22
CA ASP A 101 20.55 2.74 -8.94
C ASP A 101 20.18 1.24 -9.00
N LYS A 102 19.40 0.75 -8.02
CA LYS A 102 19.04 -0.65 -7.81
C LYS A 102 17.58 -0.98 -8.13
N THR A 103 16.75 0.02 -8.40
CA THR A 103 15.33 -0.14 -8.67
C THR A 103 14.93 0.49 -10.00
N PHE A 104 13.77 0.08 -10.51
CA PHE A 104 13.07 0.72 -11.61
C PHE A 104 11.60 0.83 -11.23
N THR A 105 11.05 2.06 -11.20
CA THR A 105 9.70 2.31 -10.71
C THR A 105 8.68 2.39 -11.84
N TRP A 106 7.43 2.03 -11.55
CA TRP A 106 6.34 2.15 -12.51
C TRP A 106 6.11 3.60 -12.99
N PRO A 107 6.23 4.63 -12.15
CA PRO A 107 6.24 6.03 -12.63
C PRO A 107 7.31 6.34 -13.67
N GLN A 108 8.50 5.74 -13.57
CA GLN A 108 9.55 5.89 -14.60
C GLN A 108 9.12 5.23 -15.92
N TYR A 109 8.51 4.03 -15.85
CA TYR A 109 7.93 3.36 -17.01
C TYR A 109 6.88 4.25 -17.71
N GLU A 110 5.90 4.74 -16.96
CA GLU A 110 4.83 5.58 -17.49
C GLU A 110 5.34 6.91 -18.07
N LYS A 111 6.38 7.48 -17.47
CA LYS A 111 7.06 8.67 -18.01
C LYS A 111 7.69 8.38 -19.37
N ILE A 112 8.45 7.30 -19.48
CA ILE A 112 9.07 6.90 -20.77
C ILE A 112 7.99 6.62 -21.81
N LYS A 113 6.93 5.90 -21.43
CA LYS A 113 5.80 5.60 -22.29
C LYS A 113 5.15 6.86 -22.84
N LYS A 114 4.93 7.87 -22.00
CA LYS A 114 4.35 9.15 -22.39
C LYS A 114 5.25 9.96 -23.33
N GLU A 115 6.56 9.94 -23.08
CA GLU A 115 7.55 10.74 -23.82
C GLU A 115 8.01 10.06 -25.11
N LYS A 116 8.15 8.74 -25.13
CA LYS A 116 8.82 7.97 -26.20
C LYS A 116 7.98 6.81 -26.76
N GLY A 117 6.83 6.53 -26.17
CA GLY A 117 5.94 5.45 -26.58
C GLY A 117 6.14 4.14 -25.86
N GLU A 118 5.17 3.23 -26.03
CA GLU A 118 5.09 1.92 -25.35
C GLU A 118 6.33 1.04 -25.58
N ALA A 119 6.84 1.00 -26.83
CA ALA A 119 7.96 0.13 -27.18
C ALA A 119 9.24 0.51 -26.43
N GLU A 120 9.53 1.80 -26.30
CA GLU A 120 10.70 2.27 -25.55
C GLU A 120 10.54 2.06 -24.04
N ALA A 121 9.33 2.20 -23.50
CA ALA A 121 9.06 1.90 -22.10
C ALA A 121 9.25 0.40 -21.79
N ALA A 122 8.71 -0.47 -22.66
CA ALA A 122 8.88 -1.93 -22.52
C ALA A 122 10.35 -2.35 -22.62
N LYS A 123 11.12 -1.73 -23.54
CA LYS A 123 12.56 -1.94 -23.66
C LYS A 123 13.30 -1.52 -22.38
N ALA A 124 13.01 -0.32 -21.84
CA ALA A 124 13.63 0.17 -20.61
C ALA A 124 13.33 -0.74 -19.41
N LEU A 125 12.11 -1.26 -19.31
CA LEU A 125 11.72 -2.23 -18.28
C LEU A 125 12.50 -3.54 -18.42
N ALA A 126 12.62 -4.06 -19.64
CA ALA A 126 13.39 -5.29 -19.93
C ALA A 126 14.88 -5.11 -19.60
N GLU A 127 15.46 -3.97 -19.96
CA GLU A 127 16.86 -3.64 -19.65
C GLU A 127 17.08 -3.52 -18.13
N ALA A 128 16.16 -2.88 -17.41
CA ALA A 128 16.22 -2.78 -15.95
C ALA A 128 16.14 -4.16 -15.29
N SER A 129 15.23 -5.02 -15.75
CA SER A 129 15.09 -6.39 -15.26
C SER A 129 16.34 -7.23 -15.57
N ALA A 130 16.89 -7.13 -16.78
CA ALA A 130 18.12 -7.82 -17.17
C ALA A 130 19.36 -7.35 -16.38
N ALA A 131 19.36 -6.07 -15.95
CA ALA A 131 20.41 -5.52 -15.08
C ALA A 131 20.23 -5.92 -13.60
N GLY A 132 19.21 -6.73 -13.26
CA GLY A 132 18.95 -7.17 -11.89
C GLY A 132 18.32 -6.11 -11.00
N LYS A 133 17.74 -5.06 -11.56
CA LYS A 133 17.01 -4.06 -10.78
C LYS A 133 15.70 -4.61 -10.27
N VAL A 134 15.35 -4.27 -9.03
CA VAL A 134 14.04 -4.59 -8.45
C VAL A 134 12.98 -3.67 -9.06
N ILE A 135 11.93 -4.25 -9.63
CA ILE A 135 10.82 -3.49 -10.20
C ILE A 135 9.85 -3.10 -9.10
N ILE A 136 9.66 -1.80 -8.90
CA ILE A 136 8.68 -1.28 -7.94
C ILE A 136 7.41 -0.92 -8.70
N LYS A 137 6.33 -1.64 -8.40
CA LYS A 137 5.01 -1.44 -9.03
C LYS A 137 3.91 -1.27 -7.99
N ASP A 138 2.73 -0.82 -8.40
CA ASP A 138 1.57 -0.73 -7.52
C ASP A 138 0.35 -1.43 -8.10
N VAL A 139 -0.53 -1.87 -7.23
CA VAL A 139 -1.82 -2.47 -7.60
C VAL A 139 -2.89 -2.04 -6.60
N ILE A 140 -4.08 -1.72 -7.11
CA ILE A 140 -5.26 -1.45 -6.28
C ILE A 140 -5.69 -2.76 -5.60
N ALA A 141 -6.00 -2.71 -4.30
CA ALA A 141 -6.21 -3.87 -3.44
C ALA A 141 -7.21 -4.91 -3.99
N ASP A 142 -8.35 -4.48 -4.52
CA ASP A 142 -9.34 -5.39 -5.12
C ASP A 142 -8.81 -6.09 -6.38
N ALA A 143 -8.08 -5.39 -7.23
CA ALA A 143 -7.41 -6.00 -8.38
C ALA A 143 -6.30 -6.96 -7.94
N PHE A 144 -5.57 -6.61 -6.86
CA PHE A 144 -4.55 -7.49 -6.30
C PHE A 144 -5.14 -8.82 -5.81
N LEU A 145 -6.24 -8.79 -5.06
CA LEU A 145 -6.93 -10.00 -4.59
C LEU A 145 -7.38 -10.90 -5.74
N GLN A 146 -7.86 -10.31 -6.85
CA GLN A 146 -8.17 -11.06 -8.07
C GLN A 146 -6.90 -11.64 -8.70
N ASN A 147 -5.86 -10.83 -8.87
CA ASN A 147 -4.65 -11.20 -9.59
C ASN A 147 -3.87 -12.31 -8.88
N THR A 148 -3.86 -12.35 -7.55
CA THR A 148 -3.21 -13.43 -6.81
C THR A 148 -3.83 -14.80 -7.09
N LEU A 149 -5.10 -14.86 -7.50
CA LEU A 149 -5.77 -16.11 -7.91
C LEU A 149 -5.49 -16.47 -9.39
N LEU A 150 -5.30 -15.46 -10.25
CA LEU A 150 -5.20 -15.66 -11.70
C LEU A 150 -3.75 -15.72 -12.19
N ILE A 151 -2.87 -14.90 -11.63
CA ILE A 151 -1.48 -14.70 -12.07
C ILE A 151 -0.55 -14.48 -10.86
N PRO A 152 -0.53 -15.38 -9.85
CA PRO A 152 0.26 -15.20 -8.62
C PRO A 152 1.76 -15.04 -8.88
N GLU A 153 2.28 -15.59 -9.97
CA GLU A 153 3.68 -15.52 -10.39
C GLU A 153 4.19 -14.11 -10.71
N GLU A 154 3.28 -13.16 -10.91
CA GLU A 154 3.60 -11.75 -11.13
C GLU A 154 4.09 -11.02 -9.87
N TYR A 155 3.96 -11.63 -8.70
CA TYR A 155 4.21 -10.99 -7.41
C TYR A 155 5.31 -11.70 -6.62
N SER A 156 6.30 -10.93 -6.16
CA SER A 156 7.39 -11.47 -5.32
C SER A 156 7.29 -10.96 -3.89
N VAL A 157 7.57 -9.68 -3.67
CA VAL A 157 7.42 -9.03 -2.36
C VAL A 157 6.21 -8.09 -2.41
N ILE A 158 5.38 -8.14 -1.38
CA ILE A 158 4.19 -7.30 -1.25
C ILE A 158 4.39 -6.37 -0.06
N ALA A 159 4.27 -5.06 -0.30
CA ALA A 159 4.25 -4.06 0.74
C ALA A 159 2.87 -3.39 0.77
N THR A 160 2.24 -3.35 1.94
CA THR A 160 0.90 -2.80 2.08
C THR A 160 0.64 -2.34 3.51
N LEU A 161 -0.40 -1.51 3.70
CA LEU A 161 -0.83 -1.07 5.03
C LEU A 161 -1.51 -2.21 5.79
N ASN A 162 -1.65 -2.04 7.10
CA ASN A 162 -2.06 -3.09 8.03
C ASN A 162 -3.33 -3.83 7.65
N LEU A 163 -4.43 -3.13 7.40
CA LEU A 163 -5.71 -3.79 7.10
C LEU A 163 -5.65 -4.59 5.80
N ASN A 164 -5.11 -4.01 4.75
CA ASN A 164 -4.93 -4.73 3.49
C ASN A 164 -4.01 -5.94 3.68
N GLY A 165 -2.94 -5.76 4.46
CA GLY A 165 -1.98 -6.81 4.77
C GLY A 165 -2.60 -7.99 5.54
N ASP A 166 -3.48 -7.70 6.47
CA ASP A 166 -4.22 -8.69 7.24
C ASP A 166 -5.08 -9.57 6.32
N TYR A 167 -5.90 -8.95 5.47
CA TYR A 167 -6.71 -9.70 4.49
C TYR A 167 -5.87 -10.49 3.49
N ILE A 168 -4.81 -9.86 2.97
CA ILE A 168 -3.96 -10.45 1.94
C ILE A 168 -3.17 -11.63 2.48
N SER A 169 -2.61 -11.52 3.68
CA SER A 169 -1.82 -12.61 4.28
C SER A 169 -2.68 -13.85 4.52
N ASP A 170 -3.91 -13.69 4.98
CA ASP A 170 -4.83 -14.80 5.19
C ASP A 170 -5.24 -15.46 3.87
N GLN A 171 -5.51 -14.68 2.83
CA GLN A 171 -5.80 -15.22 1.50
C GLN A 171 -4.61 -16.00 0.95
N LEU A 172 -3.41 -15.46 1.00
CA LEU A 172 -2.20 -16.12 0.49
C LEU A 172 -1.86 -17.38 1.30
N ALA A 173 -2.03 -17.33 2.63
CA ALA A 173 -1.87 -18.49 3.48
C ALA A 173 -2.85 -19.61 3.11
N ALA A 174 -4.11 -19.27 2.84
CA ALA A 174 -5.11 -20.25 2.40
C ALA A 174 -4.75 -20.89 1.05
N MET A 175 -4.19 -20.10 0.12
CA MET A 175 -3.78 -20.59 -1.20
C MET A 175 -2.63 -21.63 -1.13
N VAL A 176 -1.75 -21.55 -0.12
CA VAL A 176 -0.61 -22.46 0.05
C VAL A 176 -0.86 -23.61 1.04
N GLY A 177 -2.07 -23.72 1.58
CA GLY A 177 -2.45 -24.85 2.44
C GLY A 177 -2.93 -24.47 3.83
N GLY A 178 -3.03 -23.17 4.14
CA GLY A 178 -3.66 -22.64 5.34
C GLY A 178 -2.74 -21.90 6.30
N ILE A 179 -3.35 -21.12 7.19
CA ILE A 179 -2.70 -20.24 8.15
C ILE A 179 -1.70 -20.98 9.06
N GLY A 180 -1.97 -22.23 9.41
CA GLY A 180 -1.14 -23.01 10.33
C GLY A 180 0.29 -23.29 9.82
N ILE A 181 0.56 -23.11 8.53
CA ILE A 181 1.88 -23.32 7.93
C ILE A 181 2.52 -22.04 7.38
N ALA A 182 1.79 -20.93 7.40
CA ALA A 182 2.32 -19.64 6.95
C ALA A 182 3.22 -19.05 8.06
N PRO A 183 4.51 -18.75 7.78
CA PRO A 183 5.37 -18.09 8.75
C PRO A 183 4.94 -16.65 8.94
N GLY A 184 4.93 -16.19 10.18
CA GLY A 184 4.65 -14.80 10.53
C GLY A 184 5.66 -14.25 11.52
N ALA A 185 6.00 -12.97 11.41
CA ALA A 185 6.88 -12.28 12.33
C ALA A 185 6.49 -10.81 12.49
N ASN A 186 6.63 -10.29 13.71
CA ASN A 186 6.65 -8.86 13.99
C ASN A 186 8.11 -8.41 14.09
N ILE A 187 8.49 -7.44 13.24
CA ILE A 187 9.85 -6.90 13.17
C ILE A 187 9.82 -5.45 13.67
N ASN A 188 10.57 -5.15 14.72
CA ASN A 188 10.73 -3.81 15.28
C ASN A 188 11.94 -3.09 14.71
#